data_bc0d5afebed410cc6c4bf42c21d057fb
#
_entry.id   bc0d5afebed410cc6c4bf42c21d057fb
#
_cell.length_a   1.000
_cell.length_b   1.000
_cell.length_c   1.000
_cell.angle_alpha   90.00
_cell.angle_beta   90.00
_cell.angle_gamma   90.00
#
_symmetry.space_group_name_H-M   'P 1'
#
loop_
_entity.id
_entity.type
_entity.pdbx_description
1 polymer ?
#
loop_
_entity_poly.entity_id
_entity_poly.type
_entity_poly.pdbx_seq_one_letter_code
_entity_poly.pdbx_strand_id
1 'polypeptide(L)'
;MTELEGEIQVLDLPHYVEGPWLHKRGDLYYLTYASMGKGREMMHYATAESIGGTWTYRGALTGMAENSFTIHPGIVEFKGQWYLFYHNASLVIGIRPEPQVAGVFVWTIFTICRMVPWRTWNRRRTE
;
A
#
# COMPACT_ATOMS: atom_id res chain seq x y z
N MET A 1 -16.27 -19.37 -0.52
CA MET A 1 -15.02 -19.84 0.12
C MET A 1 -15.44 -20.52 1.40
N THR A 2 -15.34 -21.85 1.46
CA THR A 2 -15.93 -22.64 2.57
C THR A 2 -14.87 -23.38 3.39
N GLU A 3 -13.64 -23.47 2.88
CA GLU A 3 -12.53 -24.15 3.57
C GLU A 3 -11.23 -23.36 3.37
N LEU A 4 -10.38 -23.39 4.38
CA LEU A 4 -8.99 -22.95 4.31
C LEU A 4 -8.13 -24.17 4.06
N GLU A 5 -7.23 -24.10 3.10
CA GLU A 5 -6.25 -25.14 2.84
C GLU A 5 -4.93 -24.80 3.49
N GLY A 6 -4.39 -25.72 4.29
CA GLY A 6 -3.13 -25.53 5.01
C GLY A 6 -3.24 -24.81 6.35
N GLU A 7 -2.10 -24.57 6.96
CA GLU A 7 -2.00 -23.88 8.24
C GLU A 7 -1.97 -22.36 8.07
N ILE A 8 -2.54 -21.64 9.04
CA ILE A 8 -2.46 -20.18 9.07
C ILE A 8 -1.03 -19.78 9.39
N GLN A 9 -0.42 -19.01 8.49
CA GLN A 9 0.90 -18.44 8.71
C GLN A 9 0.78 -17.00 9.21
N VAL A 10 1.43 -16.70 10.32
CA VAL A 10 1.58 -15.35 10.84
C VAL A 10 2.85 -14.73 10.26
N LEU A 11 2.71 -13.62 9.55
CA LEU A 11 3.85 -12.89 8.98
C LEU A 11 4.26 -11.77 9.96
N ASP A 12 5.50 -11.80 10.41
CA ASP A 12 6.10 -10.72 11.18
C ASP A 12 6.67 -9.67 10.21
N LEU A 13 5.84 -8.70 9.85
CA LEU A 13 6.19 -7.64 8.90
C LEU A 13 6.50 -6.35 9.67
N PRO A 14 7.71 -5.79 9.49
CA PRO A 14 8.07 -4.52 10.12
C PRO A 14 7.08 -3.40 9.81
N HIS A 15 6.63 -2.70 10.83
CA HIS A 15 5.75 -1.53 10.73
C HIS A 15 4.34 -1.81 10.16
N TYR A 16 3.91 -3.08 10.09
CA TYR A 16 2.58 -3.41 9.60
C TYR A 16 1.49 -2.80 10.50
N VAL A 17 0.51 -2.16 9.88
CA VAL A 17 -0.70 -1.65 10.55
C VAL A 17 -1.93 -2.33 9.95
N GLU A 18 -2.21 -2.10 8.68
CA GLU A 18 -3.42 -2.62 8.03
C GLU A 18 -3.33 -2.62 6.50
N GLY A 19 -4.43 -2.88 5.80
CA GLY A 19 -4.62 -2.71 4.37
C GLY A 19 -3.66 -3.53 3.49
N PRO A 20 -3.47 -4.84 3.73
CA PRO A 20 -2.54 -5.62 2.93
C PRO A 20 -3.05 -5.83 1.50
N TRP A 21 -2.15 -5.70 0.53
CA TRP A 21 -2.39 -6.01 -0.87
C TRP A 21 -1.33 -6.96 -1.40
N LEU A 22 -1.75 -8.15 -1.79
CA LEU A 22 -0.88 -9.19 -2.33
C LEU A 22 -1.00 -9.24 -3.86
N HIS A 23 0.14 -9.22 -4.56
CA HIS A 23 0.20 -9.47 -6.00
C HIS A 23 1.50 -10.16 -6.39
N LYS A 24 1.51 -10.76 -7.56
CA LYS A 24 2.70 -11.36 -8.16
C LYS A 24 3.17 -10.52 -9.35
N ARG A 25 4.49 -10.30 -9.43
CA ARG A 25 5.12 -9.65 -10.58
C ARG A 25 6.44 -10.35 -10.90
N GLY A 26 6.52 -10.94 -12.10
CA GLY A 26 7.62 -11.84 -12.45
C GLY A 26 7.64 -13.04 -11.51
N ASP A 27 8.79 -13.35 -10.97
CA ASP A 27 9.00 -14.50 -10.09
C ASP A 27 8.79 -14.18 -8.60
N LEU A 28 8.44 -12.94 -8.26
CA LEU A 28 8.29 -12.50 -6.88
C LEU A 28 6.84 -12.16 -6.54
N TYR A 29 6.46 -12.53 -5.32
CA TYR A 29 5.27 -12.03 -4.63
C TYR A 29 5.62 -10.73 -3.91
N TYR A 30 4.69 -9.80 -3.95
CA TYR A 30 4.76 -8.50 -3.28
C TYR A 30 3.59 -8.38 -2.33
N LEU A 31 3.89 -8.06 -1.08
CA LEU A 31 2.90 -7.72 -0.07
C LEU A 31 3.12 -6.25 0.29
N THR A 32 2.18 -5.42 -0.13
CA THR A 32 2.17 -3.98 0.18
C THR A 32 1.14 -3.73 1.27
N TYR A 33 1.44 -2.86 2.20
CA TYR A 33 0.59 -2.61 3.36
C TYR A 33 0.74 -1.18 3.88
N ALA A 34 -0.28 -0.73 4.62
CA ALA A 34 -0.23 0.53 5.34
C ALA A 34 0.64 0.39 6.59
N SER A 35 1.40 1.42 6.85
CA SER A 35 2.32 1.55 7.98
C SER A 35 2.22 2.94 8.57
N MET A 36 2.40 3.09 9.88
CA MET A 36 2.32 4.39 10.53
C MET A 36 3.61 5.19 10.35
N GLY A 37 3.49 6.37 9.77
CA GLY A 37 4.53 7.39 9.74
C GLY A 37 4.40 8.37 10.91
N LYS A 38 4.72 9.64 10.69
CA LYS A 38 4.56 10.72 11.68
C LYS A 38 3.09 11.19 11.76
N GLY A 39 2.23 10.37 12.37
CA GLY A 39 0.81 10.69 12.56
C GLY A 39 -0.09 10.48 11.34
N ARG A 40 0.42 9.91 10.26
CA ARG A 40 -0.32 9.49 9.06
C ARG A 40 0.25 8.21 8.52
N GLU A 41 -0.57 7.46 7.79
CA GLU A 41 -0.12 6.26 7.13
C GLU A 41 0.71 6.54 5.88
N MET A 42 1.58 5.60 5.58
CA MET A 42 2.38 5.47 4.37
C MET A 42 2.41 4.01 3.95
N MET A 43 2.74 3.72 2.70
CA MET A 43 2.81 2.34 2.25
C MET A 43 4.21 1.78 2.39
N HIS A 44 4.31 0.59 2.93
CA HIS A 44 5.51 -0.24 2.94
C HIS A 44 5.29 -1.52 2.15
N TYR A 45 6.35 -2.25 1.85
CA TYR A 45 6.22 -3.53 1.17
C TYR A 45 7.32 -4.51 1.54
N ALA A 46 6.98 -5.77 1.34
CA ALA A 46 7.88 -6.91 1.42
C ALA A 46 7.75 -7.78 0.17
N THR A 47 8.75 -8.61 -0.09
CA THR A 47 8.74 -9.57 -1.21
C THR A 47 9.11 -10.96 -0.75
N ALA A 48 8.58 -11.97 -1.46
CA ALA A 48 8.92 -13.37 -1.27
C ALA A 48 8.94 -14.12 -2.61
N GLU A 49 9.68 -15.22 -2.72
CA GLU A 49 9.69 -16.09 -3.89
C GLU A 49 8.46 -16.99 -3.93
N SER A 50 7.86 -17.29 -2.78
CA SER A 50 6.61 -18.03 -2.65
C SER A 50 5.75 -17.45 -1.54
N ILE A 51 4.41 -17.64 -1.62
CA ILE A 51 3.46 -17.09 -0.64
C ILE A 51 3.76 -17.60 0.77
N GLY A 52 4.06 -18.90 0.91
CA GLY A 52 4.41 -19.52 2.19
C GLY A 52 5.90 -19.45 2.54
N GLY A 53 6.70 -18.69 1.79
CA GLY A 53 8.14 -18.57 2.00
C GLY A 53 8.51 -17.42 2.95
N THR A 54 9.81 -17.14 3.01
CA THR A 54 10.35 -16.04 3.82
C THR A 54 10.10 -14.71 3.13
N TRP A 55 9.44 -13.79 3.82
CA TRP A 55 9.21 -12.44 3.37
C TRP A 55 10.37 -11.52 3.74
N THR A 56 10.88 -10.82 2.75
CA THR A 56 11.96 -9.83 2.93
C THR A 56 11.39 -8.42 2.86
N TYR A 57 11.46 -7.68 3.94
CA TYR A 57 11.08 -6.27 3.99
C TYR A 57 11.96 -5.43 3.05
N ARG A 58 11.34 -4.53 2.28
CA ARG A 58 12.00 -3.72 1.25
C ARG A 58 11.96 -2.22 1.52
N GLY A 59 11.21 -1.79 2.52
CA GLY A 59 11.12 -0.37 2.87
C GLY A 59 9.80 0.29 2.47
N ALA A 60 9.82 1.62 2.47
CA ALA A 60 8.65 2.41 2.09
C ALA A 60 8.45 2.43 0.58
N LEU A 61 7.21 2.23 0.15
CA LEU A 61 6.78 2.34 -1.25
C LEU A 61 6.38 3.77 -1.59
N THR A 62 5.70 4.46 -0.68
CA THR A 62 5.27 5.86 -0.84
C THR A 62 5.69 6.71 0.35
N GLY A 63 5.55 8.03 0.23
CA GLY A 63 5.47 8.92 1.37
C GLY A 63 4.10 8.83 2.08
N MET A 64 3.90 9.67 3.10
CA MET A 64 2.62 9.80 3.78
C MET A 64 1.56 10.34 2.82
N ALA A 65 0.31 9.89 2.99
CA ALA A 65 -0.82 10.43 2.23
C ALA A 65 -0.99 11.92 2.52
N GLU A 66 -1.09 12.72 1.46
CA GLU A 66 -1.52 14.10 1.59
C GLU A 66 -3.01 14.13 1.95
N ASN A 67 -3.39 15.02 2.87
CA ASN A 67 -4.77 15.27 3.26
C ASN A 67 -5.57 14.04 3.74
N SER A 68 -4.93 12.92 4.05
CA SER A 68 -5.57 11.72 4.60
C SER A 68 -4.77 11.15 5.76
N PHE A 69 -5.48 10.62 6.74
CA PHE A 69 -4.86 9.87 7.83
C PHE A 69 -4.42 8.48 7.35
N THR A 70 -5.23 7.85 6.51
CA THR A 70 -5.03 6.50 6.01
C THR A 70 -4.65 6.48 4.53
N ILE A 71 -3.97 5.41 4.10
CA ILE A 71 -3.63 5.13 2.71
C ILE A 71 -3.58 3.61 2.48
N HIS A 72 -4.48 3.08 1.67
CA HIS A 72 -4.47 1.66 1.33
C HIS A 72 -4.09 1.43 -0.13
N PRO A 73 -3.26 0.42 -0.42
CA PRO A 73 -2.83 0.10 -1.77
C PRO A 73 -3.86 -0.73 -2.54
N GLY A 74 -3.92 -0.51 -3.85
CA GLY A 74 -4.46 -1.43 -4.83
C GLY A 74 -3.50 -1.47 -6.01
N ILE A 75 -2.89 -2.60 -6.32
CA ILE A 75 -1.86 -2.71 -7.36
C ILE A 75 -2.31 -3.71 -8.40
N VAL A 76 -2.35 -3.29 -9.66
CA VAL A 76 -2.82 -4.12 -10.76
C VAL A 76 -1.99 -3.89 -12.03
N GLU A 77 -1.81 -4.97 -12.79
CA GLU A 77 -1.32 -4.87 -14.15
C GLU A 77 -2.49 -4.73 -15.12
N PHE A 78 -2.37 -3.77 -16.03
CA PHE A 78 -3.30 -3.61 -17.13
C PHE A 78 -2.55 -3.24 -18.42
N LYS A 79 -2.72 -4.04 -19.46
CA LYS A 79 -2.08 -3.87 -20.77
C LYS A 79 -0.55 -3.69 -20.70
N GLY A 80 0.12 -4.51 -19.90
CA GLY A 80 1.57 -4.48 -19.72
C GLY A 80 2.09 -3.31 -18.88
N GLN A 81 1.22 -2.56 -18.25
CA GLN A 81 1.56 -1.45 -17.36
C GLN A 81 1.07 -1.74 -15.95
N TRP A 82 1.84 -1.36 -14.95
CA TRP A 82 1.48 -1.47 -13.55
C TRP A 82 0.92 -0.16 -13.02
N TYR A 83 -0.19 -0.25 -12.30
CA TYR A 83 -0.89 0.89 -11.70
C TYR A 83 -1.01 0.70 -10.20
N LEU A 84 -0.73 1.76 -9.48
CA LEU A 84 -1.00 1.88 -8.05
C LEU A 84 -2.23 2.76 -7.87
N PHE A 85 -3.23 2.23 -7.23
CA PHE A 85 -4.42 2.94 -6.78
C PHE A 85 -4.30 3.15 -5.28
N TYR A 86 -4.60 4.34 -4.83
CA TYR A 86 -4.67 4.63 -3.41
C TYR A 86 -5.69 5.74 -3.16
N HIS A 87 -6.21 5.80 -1.95
CA HIS A 87 -7.13 6.85 -1.57
C HIS A 87 -6.40 8.04 -0.93
N ASN A 88 -6.98 9.20 -1.07
CA ASN A 88 -6.62 10.41 -0.36
C ASN A 88 -7.89 11.22 -0.04
N ALA A 89 -7.75 12.31 0.73
CA ALA A 89 -8.87 13.16 1.10
C ALA A 89 -9.00 14.43 0.24
N SER A 90 -8.50 14.43 -0.98
CA SER A 90 -8.45 15.63 -1.85
C SER A 90 -9.83 16.16 -2.25
N LEU A 91 -10.90 15.35 -2.14
CA LEU A 91 -12.29 15.75 -2.41
C LEU A 91 -13.03 16.29 -1.19
N VAL A 92 -12.42 16.31 -0.02
CA VAL A 92 -13.05 16.90 1.18
C VAL A 92 -13.06 18.43 1.03
N ILE A 93 -14.03 18.94 0.25
CA ILE A 93 -14.24 20.36 0.05
C ILE A 93 -15.14 20.85 1.20
N GLY A 94 -14.61 21.68 2.07
CA GLY A 94 -15.38 22.46 3.05
C GLY A 94 -15.76 21.75 4.36
N ILE A 95 -15.34 20.52 4.58
CA ILE A 95 -15.45 19.87 5.88
C ILE A 95 -14.12 20.06 6.61
N ARG A 96 -14.12 20.78 7.74
CA ARG A 96 -12.95 20.81 8.60
C ARG A 96 -12.63 19.38 9.00
N PRO A 97 -11.39 18.88 8.80
CA PRO A 97 -11.01 17.57 9.30
C PRO A 97 -11.02 17.63 10.82
N GLU A 98 -12.10 17.16 11.43
CA GLU A 98 -12.05 16.80 12.84
C GLU A 98 -11.08 15.62 12.97
N PRO A 99 -10.09 15.67 13.85
CA PRO A 99 -8.97 14.72 13.86
C PRO A 99 -9.33 13.31 14.34
N GLN A 100 -10.59 12.96 14.49
CA GLN A 100 -10.99 11.72 15.17
C GLN A 100 -12.21 10.99 14.61
N VAL A 101 -12.42 10.94 13.34
CA VAL A 101 -13.48 10.04 12.84
C VAL A 101 -12.86 8.92 12.02
N ALA A 102 -12.40 7.90 12.72
CA ALA A 102 -12.30 6.56 12.16
C ALA A 102 -13.70 6.16 11.70
N GLY A 103 -13.89 5.96 10.39
CA GLY A 103 -15.12 5.36 9.85
C GLY A 103 -16.04 6.24 9.04
N VAL A 104 -15.73 7.47 8.71
CA VAL A 104 -16.50 8.21 7.71
C VAL A 104 -15.97 7.89 6.33
N PHE A 105 -16.72 7.09 5.57
CA PHE A 105 -16.57 6.95 4.12
C PHE A 105 -16.91 8.29 3.46
N VAL A 106 -16.01 9.23 3.53
CA VAL A 106 -16.06 10.40 2.67
C VAL A 106 -15.55 9.96 1.30
N TRP A 107 -16.29 10.27 0.27
CA TRP A 107 -15.98 9.96 -1.13
C TRP A 107 -14.50 10.03 -1.42
N THR A 108 -13.92 8.87 -1.58
CA THR A 108 -12.48 8.69 -1.76
C THR A 108 -12.17 8.84 -3.23
N ILE A 109 -11.34 9.81 -3.60
CA ILE A 109 -10.72 9.79 -4.92
C ILE A 109 -9.63 8.74 -4.90
N PHE A 110 -9.73 7.78 -5.79
CA PHE A 110 -8.61 6.92 -6.12
C PHE A 110 -7.64 7.70 -7.00
N THR A 111 -6.48 7.99 -6.50
CA THR A 111 -5.39 8.51 -7.31
C THR A 111 -4.75 7.34 -8.04
N ILE A 112 -4.76 7.42 -9.38
CA ILE A 112 -4.11 6.43 -10.22
C ILE A 112 -2.70 6.91 -10.50
N CYS A 113 -1.70 6.24 -9.96
CA CYS A 113 -0.32 6.48 -10.32
C CYS A 113 0.18 5.34 -11.21
N ARG A 114 0.68 5.70 -12.39
CA ARG A 114 1.44 4.73 -13.20
C ARG A 114 2.71 4.36 -12.45
N MET A 115 2.86 3.10 -12.08
CA MET A 115 4.09 2.61 -11.48
C MET A 115 5.18 2.59 -12.54
N VAL A 116 6.15 3.49 -12.43
CA VAL A 116 7.36 3.45 -13.25
C VAL A 116 8.25 2.28 -12.80
N PRO A 117 9.04 1.67 -13.69
CA PRO A 117 9.96 0.61 -13.29
C PRO A 117 10.84 1.06 -12.11
N TRP A 118 11.01 0.19 -11.13
CA TRP A 118 11.70 0.41 -9.86
C TRP A 118 13.04 1.17 -9.95
N ARG A 119 13.80 1.00 -11.03
CA ARG A 119 15.12 1.63 -11.22
C ARG A 119 15.07 3.16 -11.33
N THR A 120 13.92 3.74 -11.66
CA THR A 120 13.75 5.19 -11.83
C THR A 120 13.25 5.88 -10.57
N TRP A 121 12.71 5.14 -9.60
CA TRP A 121 12.16 5.69 -8.37
C TRP A 121 13.23 6.11 -7.36
N ASN A 122 14.33 5.35 -7.28
CA ASN A 122 15.45 5.64 -6.38
C ASN A 122 16.29 6.87 -6.78
N ARG A 123 16.17 7.38 -8.02
CA ARG A 123 16.96 8.55 -8.46
C ARG A 123 16.36 9.91 -8.07
N ARG A 124 15.10 9.97 -7.63
CA ARG A 124 14.45 11.25 -7.29
C ARG A 124 14.51 11.62 -5.81
N ARG A 125 15.22 10.87 -4.99
CA ARG A 125 15.40 11.18 -3.56
C ARG A 125 16.77 11.80 -3.23
N THR A 126 17.58 12.10 -4.21
CA THR A 126 18.94 12.65 -4.01
C THR A 126 19.13 14.04 -4.65
N GLU A 127 18.04 14.74 -4.97
CA GLU A 127 18.07 16.15 -5.35
C GLU A 127 17.19 16.99 -4.42
#